data_c4f7d49079dad8a867b6cd753d55118c
#
_entry.id   c4f7d49079dad8a867b6cd753d55118c
#
_cell.length_a   1.000
_cell.length_b   1.000
_cell.length_c   1.000
_cell.angle_alpha   90.00
_cell.angle_beta   90.00
_cell.angle_gamma   90.00
#
_symmetry.space_group_name_H-M   'P 1'
#
loop_
_entity.id
_entity.type
_entity.pdbx_description
1 polymer ?
#
loop_
_entity_poly.entity_id
_entity_poly.type
_entity_poly.pdbx_seq_one_letter_code
_entity_poly.pdbx_strand_id
1 'polypeptide(L)'
;MNEREFLNLVAKESSFLIAAHEMKTPLSIIRQLSLTLNDDDTEISDDERSRILRQIDITSERALRLVQDLTKISKLEDAMFELEPINSKKICCDVVSEISDVFKLHNRVIRFKNVRKNELIVANYELLRSVLMNFSDNALYSSNEKTEVEIKVSNVGEKVRISVRDFGDELPLSIWRAVKKQNHQPVQASSRPQSSGLGIFIAQSFATAMGAKIGVIRHRNGSTFYIDLNRSGQLSLL
;
A
#
# COMPACT_ATOMS: atom_id res chain seq x y z
N MET A 1 -21.95 18.96 20.86
CA MET A 1 -21.08 17.96 20.20
C MET A 1 -21.62 16.59 20.53
N ASN A 2 -22.07 15.88 19.52
CA ASN A 2 -22.70 14.56 19.67
C ASN A 2 -21.56 13.50 19.80
N GLU A 3 -21.85 12.36 20.42
CA GLU A 3 -20.88 11.29 20.69
C GLU A 3 -20.17 10.78 19.40
N ARG A 4 -20.86 10.80 18.26
CA ARG A 4 -20.28 10.52 16.94
C ARG A 4 -19.29 11.59 16.49
N GLU A 5 -19.55 12.86 16.70
CA GLU A 5 -18.64 13.97 16.36
C GLU A 5 -17.39 13.92 17.23
N PHE A 6 -17.53 13.61 18.52
CA PHE A 6 -16.40 13.44 19.43
C PHE A 6 -15.53 12.24 19.03
N LEU A 7 -16.12 11.09 18.71
CA LEU A 7 -15.38 9.91 18.24
C LEU A 7 -14.66 10.15 16.91
N ASN A 8 -15.28 10.88 15.99
CA ASN A 8 -14.64 11.27 14.73
C ASN A 8 -13.47 12.25 14.93
N LEU A 9 -13.60 13.19 15.88
CA LEU A 9 -12.52 14.14 16.19
C LEU A 9 -11.31 13.41 16.79
N VAL A 10 -11.53 12.52 17.76
CA VAL A 10 -10.48 11.69 18.38
C VAL A 10 -9.83 10.76 17.35
N ALA A 11 -10.61 10.19 16.43
CA ALA A 11 -10.07 9.37 15.36
C ALA A 11 -9.22 10.20 14.37
N LYS A 12 -9.63 11.42 14.02
CA LYS A 12 -8.86 12.36 13.19
C LYS A 12 -7.55 12.78 13.88
N GLU A 13 -7.57 13.12 15.16
CA GLU A 13 -6.35 13.45 15.92
C GLU A 13 -5.37 12.29 16.00
N SER A 14 -5.87 11.09 16.30
CA SER A 14 -5.04 9.88 16.33
C SER A 14 -4.42 9.58 14.96
N SER A 15 -5.18 9.77 13.88
CA SER A 15 -4.70 9.58 12.50
C SER A 15 -3.61 10.59 12.13
N PHE A 16 -3.74 11.84 12.57
CA PHE A 16 -2.73 12.89 12.33
C PHE A 16 -1.41 12.60 13.06
N LEU A 17 -1.47 12.17 14.33
CA LEU A 17 -0.27 11.80 15.09
C LEU A 17 0.47 10.62 14.45
N ILE A 18 -0.26 9.62 13.98
CA ILE A 18 0.33 8.47 13.28
C ILE A 18 0.91 8.90 11.93
N ALA A 19 0.22 9.77 11.20
CA ALA A 19 0.71 10.33 9.95
C ALA A 19 2.03 11.10 10.17
N ALA A 20 2.11 11.93 11.20
CA ALA A 20 3.32 12.67 11.56
C ALA A 20 4.47 11.70 11.91
N HIS A 21 4.19 10.63 12.65
CA HIS A 21 5.17 9.60 12.97
C HIS A 21 5.67 8.85 11.73
N GLU A 22 4.77 8.51 10.81
CA GLU A 22 5.12 7.86 9.54
C GLU A 22 5.93 8.75 8.61
N MET A 23 5.67 10.06 8.62
CA MET A 23 6.46 11.03 7.87
C MET A 23 7.88 11.20 8.44
N LYS A 24 8.04 11.06 9.76
CA LYS A 24 9.36 11.15 10.41
C LYS A 24 10.32 10.09 9.90
N THR A 25 9.84 8.86 9.66
CA THR A 25 10.69 7.73 9.24
C THR A 25 11.40 8.00 7.90
N PRO A 26 10.68 8.26 6.77
CA PRO A 26 11.34 8.54 5.50
C PRO A 26 12.21 9.79 5.55
N LEU A 27 11.78 10.86 6.24
CA LEU A 27 12.58 12.07 6.40
C LEU A 27 13.89 11.80 7.17
N SER A 28 13.85 10.94 8.20
CA SER A 28 15.05 10.53 8.94
C SER A 28 16.01 9.71 8.07
N ILE A 29 15.47 8.81 7.22
CA ILE A 29 16.28 8.02 6.28
C ILE A 29 16.95 8.94 5.26
N ILE A 30 16.18 9.84 4.63
CA ILE A 30 16.70 10.82 3.65
C ILE A 30 17.82 11.65 4.31
N ARG A 31 17.58 12.16 5.51
CA ARG A 31 18.58 12.95 6.25
C ARG A 31 19.84 12.13 6.51
N GLN A 32 19.72 10.88 6.98
CA GLN A 32 20.87 10.02 7.26
C GLN A 32 21.68 9.75 5.99
N LEU A 33 21.03 9.41 4.88
CA LEU A 33 21.68 9.18 3.60
C LEU A 33 22.37 10.43 3.06
N SER A 34 21.75 11.60 3.23
CA SER A 34 22.34 12.88 2.84
C SER A 34 23.57 13.22 3.69
N LEU A 35 23.57 12.92 4.99
CA LEU A 35 24.74 13.09 5.86
C LEU A 35 25.89 12.19 5.42
N THR A 36 25.59 10.90 5.09
CA THR A 36 26.60 9.97 4.57
C THR A 36 27.24 10.50 3.27
N LEU A 37 26.45 11.11 2.36
CA LEU A 37 26.99 11.68 1.11
C LEU A 37 27.86 12.93 1.31
N ASN A 38 27.68 13.67 2.41
CA ASN A 38 28.41 14.90 2.73
C ASN A 38 29.52 14.69 3.78
N ASP A 39 29.80 13.42 4.13
CA ASP A 39 30.86 13.08 5.06
C ASP A 39 32.21 13.02 4.31
N ASP A 40 33.06 14.01 4.53
CA ASP A 40 34.36 14.13 3.87
C ASP A 40 35.37 13.05 4.36
N ASP A 41 35.12 12.43 5.52
CA ASP A 41 35.98 11.41 6.09
C ASP A 41 35.69 10.01 5.52
N THR A 42 34.59 9.84 4.78
CA THR A 42 34.18 8.55 4.22
C THR A 42 34.42 8.50 2.70
N GLU A 43 35.37 7.68 2.26
CA GLU A 43 35.54 7.38 0.83
C GLU A 43 34.37 6.56 0.32
N ILE A 44 33.47 7.19 -0.44
CA ILE A 44 32.30 6.53 -1.06
C ILE A 44 32.61 6.34 -2.55
N SER A 45 32.50 5.11 -3.03
CA SER A 45 32.62 4.79 -4.46
C SER A 45 31.48 5.41 -5.28
N ASP A 46 31.69 5.65 -6.57
CA ASP A 46 30.66 6.18 -7.48
C ASP A 46 29.43 5.28 -7.54
N ASP A 47 29.60 3.97 -7.48
CA ASP A 47 28.51 3.00 -7.43
C ASP A 47 27.69 3.12 -6.15
N GLU A 48 28.36 3.27 -5.01
CA GLU A 48 27.71 3.44 -3.72
C GLU A 48 26.99 4.79 -3.63
N ARG A 49 27.62 5.87 -4.10
CA ARG A 49 26.99 7.18 -4.25
C ARG A 49 25.72 7.11 -5.08
N SER A 50 25.76 6.42 -6.20
CA SER A 50 24.61 6.23 -7.09
C SER A 50 23.48 5.41 -6.43
N ARG A 51 23.82 4.45 -5.57
CA ARG A 51 22.84 3.67 -4.78
C ARG A 51 22.17 4.54 -3.73
N ILE A 52 22.96 5.35 -2.99
CA ILE A 52 22.45 6.24 -1.94
C ILE A 52 21.49 7.27 -2.56
N LEU A 53 21.88 7.91 -3.67
CA LEU A 53 21.03 8.87 -4.36
C LEU A 53 19.71 8.26 -4.82
N ARG A 54 19.73 7.05 -5.38
CA ARG A 54 18.53 6.30 -5.76
C ARG A 54 17.66 5.98 -4.55
N GLN A 55 18.25 5.63 -3.41
CA GLN A 55 17.50 5.34 -2.20
C GLN A 55 16.83 6.59 -1.62
N ILE A 56 17.49 7.75 -1.71
CA ILE A 56 16.91 9.05 -1.35
C ILE A 56 15.68 9.33 -2.23
N ASP A 57 15.81 9.18 -3.54
CA ASP A 57 14.75 9.43 -4.51
C ASP A 57 13.52 8.58 -4.23
N ILE A 58 13.67 7.26 -4.16
CA ILE A 58 12.59 6.31 -3.84
C ILE A 58 11.93 6.61 -2.49
N THR A 59 12.74 6.95 -1.47
CA THR A 59 12.21 7.26 -0.14
C THR A 59 11.40 8.57 -0.16
N SER A 60 11.84 9.54 -0.96
CA SER A 60 11.13 10.82 -1.18
C SER A 60 9.81 10.61 -1.90
N GLU A 61 9.79 9.83 -2.97
CA GLU A 61 8.56 9.49 -3.69
C GLU A 61 7.53 8.78 -2.80
N ARG A 62 7.99 7.84 -1.95
CA ARG A 62 7.13 7.17 -0.99
C ARG A 62 6.54 8.16 0.03
N ALA A 63 7.34 9.09 0.55
CA ALA A 63 6.88 10.12 1.46
C ALA A 63 5.84 11.05 0.80
N LEU A 64 6.07 11.45 -0.45
CA LEU A 64 5.13 12.26 -1.23
C LEU A 64 3.81 11.53 -1.48
N ARG A 65 3.84 10.23 -1.85
CA ARG A 65 2.62 9.43 -1.98
C ARG A 65 1.82 9.40 -0.68
N LEU A 66 2.48 9.22 0.46
CA LEU A 66 1.84 9.22 1.76
C LEU A 66 1.10 10.53 2.04
N VAL A 67 1.74 11.69 1.77
CA VAL A 67 1.11 13.02 1.91
C VAL A 67 -0.11 13.15 0.98
N GLN A 68 0.02 12.72 -0.27
CA GLN A 68 -1.08 12.75 -1.24
C GLN A 68 -2.25 11.88 -0.79
N ASP A 69 -1.99 10.69 -0.30
CA ASP A 69 -3.02 9.77 0.18
C ASP A 69 -3.73 10.33 1.43
N LEU A 70 -3.01 10.94 2.36
CA LEU A 70 -3.60 11.63 3.50
C LEU A 70 -4.47 12.82 3.07
N THR A 71 -4.02 13.56 2.06
CA THR A 71 -4.80 14.67 1.49
C THR A 71 -6.07 14.16 0.80
N LYS A 72 -5.99 13.01 0.09
CA LYS A 72 -7.18 12.36 -0.49
C LYS A 72 -8.15 11.90 0.61
N ILE A 73 -7.65 11.30 1.69
CA ILE A 73 -8.50 10.88 2.83
C ILE A 73 -9.24 12.06 3.44
N SER A 74 -8.58 13.20 3.65
CA SER A 74 -9.23 14.39 4.21
C SER A 74 -10.37 14.92 3.33
N LYS A 75 -10.34 14.62 2.03
CA LYS A 75 -11.34 15.02 1.03
C LYS A 75 -12.39 13.94 0.73
N LEU A 76 -12.27 12.73 1.31
CA LEU A 76 -13.21 11.65 1.00
C LEU A 76 -14.67 11.99 1.37
N GLU A 77 -14.88 12.81 2.40
CA GLU A 77 -16.22 13.25 2.82
C GLU A 77 -16.81 14.32 1.90
N ASP A 78 -15.95 15.15 1.28
CA ASP A 78 -16.36 16.32 0.47
C ASP A 78 -16.28 16.06 -1.04
N ALA A 79 -15.46 15.10 -1.47
CA ALA A 79 -15.23 14.81 -2.88
C ALA A 79 -16.03 13.59 -3.33
N MET A 80 -16.87 13.75 -4.34
CA MET A 80 -17.46 12.62 -5.07
C MET A 80 -16.38 12.02 -5.97
N PHE A 81 -15.73 10.95 -5.49
CA PHE A 81 -14.84 10.17 -6.32
C PHE A 81 -15.67 9.34 -7.30
N GLU A 82 -15.59 9.69 -8.58
CA GLU A 82 -16.31 8.94 -9.61
C GLU A 82 -15.81 7.51 -9.69
N LEU A 83 -16.76 6.58 -9.67
CA LEU A 83 -16.50 5.16 -9.87
C LEU A 83 -16.76 4.83 -11.33
N GLU A 84 -15.79 4.23 -11.99
CA GLU A 84 -15.84 3.88 -13.40
C GLU A 84 -15.47 2.41 -13.64
N PRO A 85 -15.85 1.84 -14.79
CA PRO A 85 -15.40 0.52 -15.17
C PRO A 85 -13.90 0.53 -15.50
N ILE A 86 -13.09 -0.18 -14.69
CA ILE A 86 -11.64 -0.28 -14.83
C ILE A 86 -11.25 -1.70 -15.21
N ASN A 87 -10.32 -1.83 -16.14
CA ASN A 87 -9.71 -3.10 -16.46
C ASN A 87 -8.76 -3.53 -15.34
N SER A 88 -9.14 -4.59 -14.60
CA SER A 88 -8.38 -5.09 -13.45
C SER A 88 -6.96 -5.55 -13.79
N LYS A 89 -6.74 -6.08 -15.00
CA LYS A 89 -5.41 -6.48 -15.47
C LYS A 89 -4.54 -5.24 -15.73
N LYS A 90 -5.10 -4.22 -16.41
CA LYS A 90 -4.36 -3.01 -16.76
C LYS A 90 -3.81 -2.34 -15.49
N ILE A 91 -4.66 -2.06 -14.51
CA ILE A 91 -4.20 -1.40 -13.27
C ILE A 91 -3.16 -2.21 -12.51
N CYS A 92 -3.27 -3.56 -12.49
CA CYS A 92 -2.24 -4.40 -11.89
C CYS A 92 -0.90 -4.33 -12.65
N CYS A 93 -0.93 -4.29 -13.98
CA CYS A 93 0.28 -4.14 -14.80
C CYS A 93 0.92 -2.76 -14.60
N ASP A 94 0.11 -1.69 -14.54
CA ASP A 94 0.58 -0.33 -14.34
C ASP A 94 1.29 -0.21 -12.97
N VAL A 95 0.69 -0.75 -11.90
CA VAL A 95 1.30 -0.79 -10.56
C VAL A 95 2.61 -1.58 -10.57
N VAL A 96 2.64 -2.79 -11.15
CA VAL A 96 3.87 -3.61 -11.23
C VAL A 96 4.96 -2.87 -11.98
N SER A 97 4.65 -2.23 -13.12
CA SER A 97 5.61 -1.46 -13.91
C SER A 97 6.24 -0.34 -13.07
N GLU A 98 5.41 0.39 -12.33
CA GLU A 98 5.84 1.53 -11.53
C GLU A 98 6.79 1.15 -10.39
N ILE A 99 6.52 0.01 -9.70
CA ILE A 99 7.29 -0.36 -8.50
C ILE A 99 8.37 -1.40 -8.73
N SER A 100 8.51 -1.94 -9.95
CA SER A 100 9.46 -3.00 -10.25
C SER A 100 10.90 -2.62 -9.92
N ASP A 101 11.30 -1.38 -10.17
CA ASP A 101 12.67 -0.92 -9.91
C ASP A 101 12.94 -0.76 -8.41
N VAL A 102 11.93 -0.36 -7.62
CA VAL A 102 12.01 -0.34 -6.16
C VAL A 102 12.24 -1.76 -5.62
N PHE A 103 11.50 -2.74 -6.15
CA PHE A 103 11.66 -4.15 -5.76
C PHE A 103 13.05 -4.69 -6.11
N LYS A 104 13.57 -4.37 -7.31
CA LYS A 104 14.93 -4.76 -7.73
C LYS A 104 16.01 -4.17 -6.81
N LEU A 105 15.87 -2.90 -6.38
CA LEU A 105 16.80 -2.27 -5.46
C LEU A 105 16.90 -3.01 -4.13
N HIS A 106 15.80 -3.61 -3.70
CA HIS A 106 15.72 -4.43 -2.49
C HIS A 106 15.99 -5.93 -2.73
N ASN A 107 16.56 -6.31 -3.88
CA ASN A 107 16.83 -7.71 -4.28
C ASN A 107 15.55 -8.58 -4.26
N ARG A 108 14.41 -8.01 -4.65
CA ARG A 108 13.12 -8.67 -4.74
C ARG A 108 12.50 -8.51 -6.11
N VAL A 109 11.51 -9.32 -6.40
CA VAL A 109 10.78 -9.27 -7.68
C VAL A 109 9.30 -9.19 -7.37
N ILE A 110 8.59 -8.33 -8.13
CA ILE A 110 7.13 -8.31 -8.13
C ILE A 110 6.61 -8.68 -9.50
N ARG A 111 5.58 -9.53 -9.57
CA ARG A 111 4.98 -9.96 -10.83
C ARG A 111 3.46 -9.98 -10.76
N PHE A 112 2.85 -9.64 -11.89
CA PHE A 112 1.45 -9.89 -12.10
C PHE A 112 1.27 -11.32 -12.68
N LYS A 113 0.56 -12.17 -11.92
CA LYS A 113 0.16 -13.50 -12.42
C LYS A 113 -1.09 -13.36 -13.27
N ASN A 114 -0.89 -13.44 -14.57
CA ASN A 114 -1.93 -13.24 -15.58
C ASN A 114 -3.09 -14.24 -15.39
N VAL A 115 -4.31 -13.72 -15.42
CA VAL A 115 -5.55 -14.50 -15.49
C VAL A 115 -6.10 -14.43 -16.91
N ARG A 116 -6.66 -15.54 -17.40
CA ARG A 116 -7.13 -15.67 -18.79
C ARG A 116 -8.27 -14.72 -19.18
N LYS A 117 -9.02 -14.18 -18.21
CA LYS A 117 -10.13 -13.24 -18.45
C LYS A 117 -9.79 -11.85 -17.93
N ASN A 118 -9.98 -10.84 -18.78
CA ASN A 118 -10.00 -9.44 -18.37
C ASN A 118 -11.35 -9.20 -17.68
N GLU A 119 -11.32 -8.85 -16.39
CA GLU A 119 -12.53 -8.51 -15.63
C GLU A 119 -12.58 -6.99 -15.48
N LEU A 120 -13.73 -6.40 -15.84
CA LEU A 120 -14.01 -5.00 -15.54
C LEU A 120 -14.57 -4.92 -14.11
N ILE A 121 -14.00 -4.02 -13.35
CA ILE A 121 -14.35 -3.72 -11.96
C ILE A 121 -14.85 -2.30 -11.84
N VAL A 122 -15.76 -2.05 -10.91
CA VAL A 122 -16.23 -0.69 -10.61
C VAL A 122 -15.35 -0.11 -9.51
N ALA A 123 -14.53 0.89 -9.84
CA ALA A 123 -13.61 1.53 -8.91
C ALA A 123 -13.25 2.95 -9.36
N ASN A 124 -12.57 3.70 -8.48
CA ASN A 124 -11.81 4.88 -8.87
C ASN A 124 -10.36 4.46 -9.08
N TYR A 125 -9.77 4.80 -10.22
CA TYR A 125 -8.41 4.38 -10.61
C TYR A 125 -7.35 4.79 -9.59
N GLU A 126 -7.38 6.07 -9.17
CA GLU A 126 -6.37 6.62 -8.26
C GLU A 126 -6.46 6.02 -6.85
N LEU A 127 -7.68 5.82 -6.34
CA LEU A 127 -7.87 5.19 -5.03
C LEU A 127 -7.45 3.73 -5.05
N LEU A 128 -7.82 2.99 -6.10
CA LEU A 128 -7.45 1.59 -6.24
C LEU A 128 -5.94 1.42 -6.43
N ARG A 129 -5.31 2.29 -7.24
CA ARG A 129 -3.86 2.31 -7.40
C ARG A 129 -3.17 2.51 -6.05
N SER A 130 -3.60 3.49 -5.23
CA SER A 130 -3.05 3.70 -3.88
C SER A 130 -3.23 2.47 -2.99
N VAL A 131 -4.38 1.78 -3.02
CA VAL A 131 -4.58 0.53 -2.26
C VAL A 131 -3.55 -0.53 -2.67
N LEU A 132 -3.35 -0.74 -3.97
CA LEU A 132 -2.41 -1.75 -4.48
C LEU A 132 -0.96 -1.38 -4.16
N MET A 133 -0.60 -0.10 -4.23
CA MET A 133 0.72 0.41 -3.82
C MET A 133 0.97 0.14 -2.33
N ASN A 134 0.02 0.44 -1.46
CA ASN A 134 0.13 0.17 -0.02
C ASN A 134 0.27 -1.33 0.28
N PHE A 135 -0.45 -2.20 -0.43
CA PHE A 135 -0.28 -3.66 -0.28
C PHE A 135 1.08 -4.13 -0.77
N SER A 136 1.58 -3.55 -1.87
CA SER A 136 2.87 -3.89 -2.45
C SER A 136 4.03 -3.41 -1.58
N ASP A 137 3.94 -2.21 -1.00
CA ASP A 137 4.90 -1.72 -0.01
C ASP A 137 4.95 -2.65 1.22
N ASN A 138 3.80 -3.07 1.74
CA ASN A 138 3.73 -4.04 2.83
C ASN A 138 4.41 -5.36 2.45
N ALA A 139 4.17 -5.86 1.25
CA ALA A 139 4.77 -7.08 0.73
C ALA A 139 6.29 -6.94 0.55
N LEU A 140 6.77 -5.79 0.07
CA LEU A 140 8.20 -5.49 -0.08
C LEU A 140 8.95 -5.64 1.23
N TYR A 141 8.44 -5.04 2.31
CA TYR A 141 9.11 -5.08 3.61
C TYR A 141 8.87 -6.37 4.41
N SER A 142 7.83 -7.13 4.05
CA SER A 142 7.53 -8.41 4.69
C SER A 142 8.22 -9.59 4.04
N SER A 143 8.52 -9.52 2.74
CA SER A 143 9.13 -10.60 1.98
C SER A 143 10.57 -10.84 2.36
N ASN A 144 11.00 -12.10 2.34
CA ASN A 144 12.40 -12.47 2.43
C ASN A 144 13.14 -12.08 1.15
N GLU A 145 14.47 -11.91 1.24
CA GLU A 145 15.30 -11.67 0.06
C GLU A 145 15.16 -12.79 -0.99
N LYS A 146 15.26 -12.41 -2.26
CA LYS A 146 15.15 -13.32 -3.41
C LYS A 146 13.79 -14.01 -3.57
N THR A 147 12.76 -13.55 -2.84
CA THR A 147 11.39 -14.05 -3.03
C THR A 147 10.64 -13.21 -4.06
N GLU A 148 9.65 -13.83 -4.68
CA GLU A 148 8.76 -13.16 -5.63
C GLU A 148 7.46 -12.73 -4.93
N VAL A 149 7.09 -11.45 -5.05
CA VAL A 149 5.76 -10.96 -4.66
C VAL A 149 4.81 -11.09 -5.83
N GLU A 150 3.63 -11.60 -5.58
CA GLU A 150 2.65 -11.91 -6.62
C GLU A 150 1.42 -11.02 -6.51
N ILE A 151 1.09 -10.31 -7.58
CA ILE A 151 -0.23 -9.70 -7.76
C ILE A 151 -1.08 -10.65 -8.60
N LYS A 152 -2.32 -10.91 -8.14
CA LYS A 152 -3.24 -11.81 -8.82
C LYS A 152 -4.65 -11.25 -8.84
N VAL A 153 -5.36 -11.44 -9.96
CA VAL A 153 -6.80 -11.17 -10.09
C VAL A 153 -7.53 -12.52 -10.07
N SER A 154 -8.63 -12.61 -9.35
CA SER A 154 -9.47 -13.81 -9.29
C SER A 154 -10.93 -13.45 -9.05
N ASN A 155 -11.84 -14.32 -9.49
CA ASN A 155 -13.27 -14.16 -9.22
C ASN A 155 -13.63 -14.84 -7.90
N VAL A 156 -14.40 -14.14 -7.05
CA VAL A 156 -14.89 -14.64 -5.77
C VAL A 156 -16.40 -14.34 -5.71
N GLY A 157 -17.20 -15.31 -6.14
CA GLY A 157 -18.64 -15.11 -6.32
C GLY A 157 -18.92 -13.99 -7.32
N GLU A 158 -19.74 -13.03 -6.94
CA GLU A 158 -20.10 -11.86 -7.71
C GLU A 158 -19.01 -10.76 -7.77
N LYS A 159 -17.91 -10.93 -7.02
CA LYS A 159 -16.85 -9.94 -6.89
C LYS A 159 -15.58 -10.37 -7.61
N VAL A 160 -14.77 -9.38 -7.93
CA VAL A 160 -13.41 -9.56 -8.42
C VAL A 160 -12.45 -9.22 -7.29
N ARG A 161 -11.57 -10.14 -6.96
CA ARG A 161 -10.52 -9.98 -5.96
C ARG A 161 -9.21 -9.67 -6.63
N ILE A 162 -8.57 -8.57 -6.20
CA ILE A 162 -7.17 -8.30 -6.49
C ILE A 162 -6.38 -8.56 -5.21
N SER A 163 -5.35 -9.38 -5.30
CA SER A 163 -4.55 -9.80 -4.15
C SER A 163 -3.06 -9.60 -4.39
N VAL A 164 -2.35 -9.22 -3.32
CA VAL A 164 -0.89 -9.12 -3.27
C VAL A 164 -0.39 -10.13 -2.25
N ARG A 165 0.42 -11.10 -2.69
CA ARG A 165 0.97 -12.21 -1.90
C ARG A 165 2.46 -11.96 -1.66
N ASP A 166 2.86 -11.94 -0.40
CA ASP A 166 4.26 -11.95 0.03
C ASP A 166 4.68 -13.34 0.56
N PHE A 167 5.97 -13.63 0.52
CA PHE A 167 6.56 -14.89 1.02
C PHE A 167 7.63 -14.57 2.08
N GLY A 168 7.20 -13.92 3.14
CA GLY A 168 8.03 -13.59 4.29
C GLY A 168 7.61 -14.32 5.55
N ASP A 169 7.82 -13.66 6.68
CA ASP A 169 7.42 -14.18 7.97
C ASP A 169 5.89 -14.19 8.12
N GLU A 170 5.43 -15.05 9.00
CA GLU A 170 4.02 -15.15 9.33
C GLU A 170 3.49 -13.81 9.86
N LEU A 171 2.35 -13.35 9.34
CA LEU A 171 1.73 -12.09 9.75
C LEU A 171 1.35 -12.13 11.23
N PRO A 172 1.73 -11.12 12.05
CA PRO A 172 1.33 -11.04 13.44
C PRO A 172 -0.19 -11.09 13.63
N LEU A 173 -0.65 -11.83 14.65
CA LEU A 173 -2.08 -11.98 14.95
C LEU A 173 -2.79 -10.65 15.25
N SER A 174 -2.06 -9.68 15.83
CA SER A 174 -2.58 -8.33 16.09
C SER A 174 -3.01 -7.63 14.81
N ILE A 175 -2.15 -7.64 13.78
CA ILE A 175 -2.43 -7.03 12.47
C ILE A 175 -3.57 -7.78 11.79
N TRP A 176 -3.53 -9.12 11.76
CA TRP A 176 -4.60 -9.94 11.18
C TRP A 176 -5.96 -9.66 11.79
N ARG A 177 -6.04 -9.58 13.14
CA ARG A 177 -7.28 -9.26 13.86
C ARG A 177 -7.79 -7.87 13.54
N ALA A 178 -6.90 -6.89 13.43
CA ALA A 178 -7.24 -5.51 13.15
C ALA A 178 -7.84 -5.34 11.75
N VAL A 179 -7.20 -5.92 10.72
CA VAL A 179 -7.73 -5.91 9.35
C VAL A 179 -9.08 -6.63 9.30
N LYS A 180 -9.23 -7.76 10.00
CA LYS A 180 -10.47 -8.53 10.01
C LYS A 180 -11.63 -7.82 10.71
N LYS A 181 -11.34 -7.04 11.77
CA LYS A 181 -12.36 -6.26 12.49
C LYS A 181 -12.84 -5.02 11.73
N GLN A 182 -12.21 -4.69 10.60
CA GLN A 182 -12.49 -3.47 9.82
C GLN A 182 -12.51 -2.19 10.70
N ASN A 183 -11.65 -2.17 11.73
CA ASN A 183 -11.52 -1.00 12.57
C ASN A 183 -10.92 0.14 11.73
N HIS A 184 -11.68 1.24 11.59
CA HIS A 184 -11.23 2.47 10.94
C HIS A 184 -10.18 3.24 11.77
N GLN A 185 -9.44 2.55 12.63
CA GLN A 185 -8.36 3.12 13.42
C GLN A 185 -7.03 2.52 12.98
N PRO A 186 -5.99 3.35 12.88
CA PRO A 186 -4.64 2.88 12.59
C PRO A 186 -4.18 1.87 13.63
N VAL A 187 -3.62 0.76 13.18
CA VAL A 187 -3.17 -0.31 14.04
C VAL A 187 -1.72 -0.08 14.41
N GLN A 188 -1.45 0.27 15.64
CA GLN A 188 -0.07 0.28 16.16
C GLN A 188 0.45 -1.16 16.23
N ALA A 189 1.31 -1.52 15.28
CA ALA A 189 2.05 -2.78 15.32
C ALA A 189 3.35 -2.56 16.07
N SER A 190 3.35 -2.82 17.37
CA SER A 190 4.54 -2.73 18.24
C SER A 190 5.66 -3.72 17.87
N SER A 191 5.43 -4.63 16.93
CA SER A 191 6.36 -5.70 16.58
C SER A 191 7.16 -5.50 15.28
N ARG A 192 6.88 -4.45 14.50
CA ARG A 192 7.66 -4.10 13.29
C ARG A 192 7.93 -2.60 13.27
N PRO A 193 9.18 -2.14 13.46
CA PRO A 193 9.54 -0.72 13.49
C PRO A 193 9.22 0.06 12.22
N GLN A 194 8.89 -0.65 11.13
CA GLN A 194 8.70 -0.07 9.78
C GLN A 194 7.25 -0.08 9.29
N SER A 195 6.27 -0.55 10.09
CA SER A 195 4.86 -0.56 9.68
C SER A 195 3.94 -0.07 10.80
N SER A 196 3.55 1.20 10.77
CA SER A 196 2.63 1.83 11.73
C SER A 196 1.17 1.47 11.53
N GLY A 197 0.83 0.71 10.51
CA GLY A 197 -0.55 0.43 10.13
C GLY A 197 -1.25 1.54 9.34
N LEU A 198 -0.58 2.67 9.06
CA LEU A 198 -1.17 3.76 8.28
C LEU A 198 -1.48 3.33 6.84
N GLY A 199 -0.61 2.55 6.18
CA GLY A 199 -0.89 2.04 4.84
C GLY A 199 -2.14 1.16 4.77
N ILE A 200 -2.39 0.35 5.82
CA ILE A 200 -3.62 -0.45 5.92
C ILE A 200 -4.83 0.45 6.16
N PHE A 201 -4.71 1.47 7.01
CA PHE A 201 -5.77 2.44 7.24
C PHE A 201 -6.13 3.21 5.96
N ILE A 202 -5.14 3.68 5.20
CA ILE A 202 -5.33 4.33 3.89
C ILE A 202 -6.07 3.38 2.94
N ALA A 203 -5.58 2.15 2.81
CA ALA A 203 -6.19 1.15 1.93
C ALA A 203 -7.65 0.85 2.33
N GLN A 204 -7.94 0.81 3.63
CA GLN A 204 -9.29 0.59 4.14
C GLN A 204 -10.22 1.78 3.87
N SER A 205 -9.74 3.01 4.08
CA SER A 205 -10.50 4.24 3.80
C SER A 205 -10.87 4.32 2.32
N PHE A 206 -9.91 4.08 1.42
CA PHE A 206 -10.14 4.09 -0.02
C PHE A 206 -11.04 2.95 -0.49
N ALA A 207 -10.86 1.74 0.04
CA ALA A 207 -11.77 0.63 -0.26
C ALA A 207 -13.21 0.94 0.15
N THR A 208 -13.41 1.52 1.35
CA THR A 208 -14.74 1.94 1.83
C THR A 208 -15.36 2.99 0.92
N ALA A 209 -14.60 4.00 0.48
CA ALA A 209 -15.07 5.03 -0.47
C ALA A 209 -15.49 4.43 -1.83
N MET A 210 -14.88 3.30 -2.24
CA MET A 210 -15.24 2.57 -3.46
C MET A 210 -16.35 1.51 -3.25
N GLY A 211 -16.94 1.38 -2.05
CA GLY A 211 -17.87 0.30 -1.72
C GLY A 211 -17.23 -1.10 -1.76
N ALA A 212 -15.91 -1.17 -1.69
CA ALA A 212 -15.10 -2.38 -1.67
C ALA A 212 -14.74 -2.80 -0.25
N LYS A 213 -14.17 -4.02 -0.11
CA LYS A 213 -13.69 -4.53 1.17
C LYS A 213 -12.27 -5.03 1.04
N ILE A 214 -11.40 -4.66 1.97
CA ILE A 214 -10.09 -5.27 2.10
C ILE A 214 -10.10 -6.42 3.09
N GLY A 215 -9.12 -7.30 2.95
CA GLY A 215 -8.90 -8.37 3.90
C GLY A 215 -7.49 -8.93 3.79
N VAL A 216 -7.18 -9.87 4.68
CA VAL A 216 -5.87 -10.53 4.70
C VAL A 216 -6.01 -12.01 5.02
N ILE A 217 -5.27 -12.84 4.29
CA ILE A 217 -5.11 -14.26 4.55
C ILE A 217 -3.71 -14.44 5.14
N ARG A 218 -3.65 -15.06 6.31
CA ARG A 218 -2.42 -15.40 7.00
C ARG A 218 -1.92 -16.76 6.54
N HIS A 219 -0.65 -16.86 6.20
CA HIS A 219 0.01 -18.13 5.86
C HIS A 219 1.22 -18.33 6.78
N ARG A 220 1.71 -19.56 6.89
CA ARG A 220 2.94 -19.86 7.66
C ARG A 220 4.18 -19.17 7.08
N ASN A 221 4.19 -18.90 5.77
CA ASN A 221 5.27 -18.27 5.02
C ASN A 221 4.79 -16.96 4.38
N GLY A 222 4.31 -16.00 5.16
CA GLY A 222 3.89 -14.68 4.72
C GLY A 222 2.39 -14.43 4.77
N SER A 223 1.90 -13.50 3.95
CA SER A 223 0.50 -13.08 3.95
C SER A 223 -0.02 -12.76 2.55
N THR A 224 -1.34 -12.70 2.40
CA THR A 224 -2.01 -12.24 1.19
C THR A 224 -2.97 -11.13 1.56
N PHE A 225 -2.64 -9.88 1.22
CA PHE A 225 -3.60 -8.78 1.30
C PHE A 225 -4.45 -8.75 0.05
N TYR A 226 -5.74 -8.43 0.18
CA TYR A 226 -6.64 -8.40 -0.97
C TYR A 226 -7.71 -7.31 -0.83
N ILE A 227 -8.25 -6.91 -1.99
CA ILE A 227 -9.43 -6.06 -2.10
C ILE A 227 -10.48 -6.77 -2.96
N ASP A 228 -11.73 -6.80 -2.48
CA ASP A 228 -12.89 -7.34 -3.17
C ASP A 228 -13.73 -6.21 -3.74
N LEU A 229 -13.78 -6.11 -5.06
CA LEU A 229 -14.44 -5.07 -5.83
C LEU A 229 -15.68 -5.59 -6.52
N ASN A 230 -16.65 -4.72 -6.78
CA ASN A 230 -17.82 -5.07 -7.56
C ASN A 230 -17.42 -5.26 -9.03
N ARG A 231 -17.96 -6.29 -9.67
CA ARG A 231 -17.80 -6.48 -11.11
C ARG A 231 -18.62 -5.42 -11.84
N SER A 232 -18.07 -4.88 -12.93
CA SER A 232 -18.87 -4.05 -13.84
C SER A 232 -19.79 -4.92 -14.68
N GLY A 233 -21.06 -4.50 -14.80
CA GLY A 233 -22.02 -5.13 -15.72
C GLY A 233 -21.75 -4.82 -17.19
N GLN A 234 -20.82 -3.93 -17.51
CA GLN A 234 -20.43 -3.64 -18.88
C GLN A 234 -19.59 -4.78 -19.46
N LEU A 235 -19.89 -5.18 -20.68
CA LEU A 235 -19.08 -6.14 -21.41
C LEU A 235 -17.75 -5.48 -21.78
N SER A 236 -16.62 -6.17 -21.51
CA SER A 236 -15.33 -5.78 -22.03
C SER A 236 -15.35 -5.98 -23.55
N LEU A 237 -15.25 -4.90 -24.30
CA LEU A 237 -15.16 -4.93 -25.77
C LEU A 237 -13.73 -5.10 -26.28
N LEU A 238 -12.80 -5.55 -25.45
CA LEU A 238 -11.38 -5.78 -25.78
C LEU A 238 -10.92 -7.18 -25.43
#